data_fed8e512d81ff8e6d25337ac698875c3
#
_entry.id   fed8e512d81ff8e6d25337ac698875c3
#
_cell.length_a   1.000
_cell.length_b   1.000
_cell.length_c   1.000
_cell.angle_alpha   90.00
_cell.angle_beta   90.00
_cell.angle_gamma   90.00
#
_symmetry.space_group_name_H-M   'P 1'
#
loop_
_entity.id
_entity.type
_entity.pdbx_description
1 polymer ?
#
loop_
_entity_poly.entity_id
_entity_poly.type
_entity_poly.pdbx_seq_one_letter_code
_entity_poly.pdbx_strand_id
1 'polypeptide(L)'
;DDTELLRFDCLDYAPHYHYDPEDKNERLEIDVTTEGDPLEWSITQLQTRLSQMIRRAGYKEFEVIAKSVNLDDDIENLVRESRKMSVRDRRTVFHDRGEAIVDVGSVKIGIEYRKLANDEGIALHVLGDEDGEEIELLTFDCFKNAPHYHYGPRSKNQRLYLDRTVVPNPLIWALHLLKGGKLAAMLERAGYKEHAQKLNPAVMVHGMTQVESISMEMEKANSN
;
A
#
# COMPACT_ATOMS: atom_id res chain seq x y z
N ASP A 1 16.21 -9.75 29.75
CA ASP A 1 16.64 -9.75 28.34
C ASP A 1 15.38 -9.73 27.48
N ASP A 2 15.29 -8.78 26.58
CA ASP A 2 14.15 -8.59 25.67
C ASP A 2 14.40 -9.38 24.38
N THR A 3 14.38 -10.71 24.46
CA THR A 3 14.57 -11.58 23.30
C THR A 3 13.27 -11.67 22.49
N GLU A 4 13.35 -11.42 21.20
CA GLU A 4 12.22 -11.52 20.28
C GLU A 4 11.94 -12.99 19.92
N LEU A 5 10.83 -13.53 20.42
CA LEU A 5 10.46 -14.93 20.22
C LEU A 5 9.76 -15.18 18.89
N LEU A 6 8.92 -14.23 18.48
CA LEU A 6 8.09 -14.25 17.28
C LEU A 6 8.01 -12.84 16.70
N ARG A 7 7.95 -12.72 15.37
CA ARG A 7 7.67 -11.48 14.67
C ARG A 7 6.61 -11.72 13.60
N PHE A 8 5.70 -10.77 13.45
CA PHE A 8 4.70 -10.77 12.39
C PHE A 8 4.86 -9.49 11.57
N ASP A 9 5.35 -9.62 10.35
CA ASP A 9 5.51 -8.54 9.40
C ASP A 9 4.26 -8.45 8.52
N CYS A 10 3.24 -7.76 9.03
CA CYS A 10 1.92 -7.60 8.38
C CYS A 10 1.98 -6.55 7.27
N LEU A 11 2.89 -6.74 6.33
CA LEU A 11 3.15 -5.83 5.22
C LEU A 11 2.12 -6.02 4.11
N ASP A 12 1.84 -4.95 3.36
CA ASP A 12 0.97 -5.01 2.19
C ASP A 12 1.58 -5.83 1.04
N TYR A 13 2.92 -5.95 1.01
CA TYR A 13 3.65 -6.75 0.04
C TYR A 13 4.51 -7.79 0.74
N ALA A 14 4.39 -9.06 0.31
CA ALA A 14 5.10 -10.19 0.88
C ALA A 14 4.98 -10.26 2.42
N PRO A 15 3.77 -10.27 2.98
CA PRO A 15 3.58 -10.43 4.41
C PRO A 15 4.13 -11.77 4.88
N HIS A 16 4.75 -11.79 6.04
CA HIS A 16 5.41 -12.99 6.56
C HIS A 16 5.53 -12.93 8.08
N TYR A 17 5.95 -14.02 8.67
CA TYR A 17 6.24 -14.10 10.10
C TYR A 17 7.51 -14.90 10.36
N HIS A 18 8.10 -14.70 11.52
CA HIS A 18 9.34 -15.34 11.92
C HIS A 18 9.19 -16.10 13.21
N TYR A 19 9.80 -17.27 13.26
CA TYR A 19 10.12 -17.95 14.48
C TYR A 19 11.58 -17.66 14.85
N ASP A 20 11.82 -17.31 16.13
CA ASP A 20 13.13 -17.06 16.67
C ASP A 20 13.95 -16.06 15.80
N PRO A 21 13.46 -14.81 15.64
CA PRO A 21 14.01 -13.83 14.69
C PRO A 21 15.47 -13.46 14.95
N GLU A 22 15.92 -13.55 16.22
CA GLU A 22 17.26 -13.15 16.63
C GLU A 22 18.32 -14.25 16.45
N ASP A 23 17.92 -15.54 16.34
CA ASP A 23 18.84 -16.67 16.18
C ASP A 23 18.57 -17.43 14.87
N LYS A 24 17.55 -18.29 14.83
CA LYS A 24 17.27 -19.13 13.65
C LYS A 24 16.65 -18.37 12.51
N ASN A 25 15.87 -17.34 12.82
CA ASN A 25 15.19 -16.46 11.88
C ASN A 25 14.40 -17.22 10.81
N GLU A 26 13.65 -18.26 11.22
CA GLU A 26 12.84 -19.06 10.30
C GLU A 26 11.67 -18.22 9.79
N ARG A 27 11.72 -17.80 8.53
CA ARG A 27 10.71 -16.97 7.87
C ARG A 27 9.70 -17.82 7.12
N LEU A 28 8.41 -17.50 7.29
CA LEU A 28 7.29 -18.13 6.57
C LEU A 28 6.37 -17.07 5.99
N GLU A 29 6.01 -17.23 4.72
CA GLU A 29 5.12 -16.31 4.01
C GLU A 29 3.66 -16.50 4.44
N ILE A 30 2.89 -15.41 4.40
CA ILE A 30 1.43 -15.41 4.56
C ILE A 30 0.81 -15.25 3.18
N ASP A 31 0.10 -16.27 2.70
CA ASP A 31 -0.63 -16.17 1.43
C ASP A 31 -1.94 -15.42 1.64
N VAL A 32 -1.97 -14.14 1.25
CA VAL A 32 -3.15 -13.28 1.39
C VAL A 32 -4.37 -13.76 0.59
N THR A 33 -4.17 -14.65 -0.40
CA THR A 33 -5.27 -15.23 -1.18
C THR A 33 -6.07 -16.24 -0.35
N THR A 34 -5.38 -17.02 0.47
CA THR A 34 -5.98 -18.06 1.31
C THR A 34 -6.29 -17.58 2.72
N GLU A 35 -5.43 -16.71 3.27
CA GLU A 35 -5.48 -16.29 4.66
C GLU A 35 -6.15 -14.91 4.88
N GLY A 36 -6.29 -14.11 3.80
CA GLY A 36 -6.91 -12.79 3.86
C GLY A 36 -5.96 -11.69 4.35
N ASP A 37 -6.46 -10.79 5.19
CA ASP A 37 -5.67 -9.67 5.73
C ASP A 37 -4.57 -10.17 6.68
N PRO A 38 -3.30 -9.80 6.45
CA PRO A 38 -2.17 -10.30 7.24
C PRO A 38 -2.22 -9.91 8.72
N LEU A 39 -2.74 -8.71 9.03
CA LEU A 39 -2.88 -8.26 10.42
C LEU A 39 -3.95 -9.08 11.14
N GLU A 40 -5.13 -9.27 10.54
CA GLU A 40 -6.22 -10.04 11.15
C GLU A 40 -5.83 -11.52 11.29
N TRP A 41 -5.11 -12.08 10.32
CA TRP A 41 -4.55 -13.41 10.43
C TRP A 41 -3.58 -13.52 11.61
N SER A 42 -2.63 -12.59 11.74
CA SER A 42 -1.65 -12.56 12.82
C SER A 42 -2.31 -12.43 14.19
N ILE A 43 -3.31 -11.54 14.31
CA ILE A 43 -4.13 -11.41 15.52
C ILE A 43 -4.77 -12.73 15.90
N THR A 44 -5.36 -13.43 14.92
CA THR A 44 -5.98 -14.75 15.15
C THR A 44 -4.95 -15.77 15.65
N GLN A 45 -3.73 -15.79 15.12
CA GLN A 45 -2.68 -16.67 15.62
C GLN A 45 -2.29 -16.33 17.07
N LEU A 46 -2.11 -15.05 17.39
CA LEU A 46 -1.80 -14.61 18.75
C LEU A 46 -2.88 -15.01 19.76
N GLN A 47 -4.15 -14.84 19.39
CA GLN A 47 -5.29 -15.19 20.25
C GLN A 47 -5.46 -16.71 20.45
N THR A 48 -5.17 -17.50 19.43
CA THR A 48 -5.54 -18.93 19.43
C THR A 48 -4.37 -19.90 19.54
N ARG A 49 -3.15 -19.48 19.16
CA ARG A 49 -2.00 -20.37 18.97
C ARG A 49 -0.68 -19.86 19.55
N LEU A 50 -0.68 -18.76 20.31
CA LEU A 50 0.53 -18.14 20.82
C LEU A 50 1.47 -19.14 21.50
N SER A 51 0.94 -19.94 22.44
CA SER A 51 1.73 -20.92 23.19
C SER A 51 2.38 -21.98 22.28
N GLN A 52 1.64 -22.46 21.27
CA GLN A 52 2.17 -23.44 20.31
C GLN A 52 3.26 -22.81 19.42
N MET A 53 3.09 -21.57 19.02
CA MET A 53 4.08 -20.85 18.21
C MET A 53 5.37 -20.59 19.01
N ILE A 54 5.26 -20.16 20.26
CA ILE A 54 6.40 -20.01 21.18
C ILE A 54 7.15 -21.35 21.34
N ARG A 55 6.43 -22.44 21.52
CA ARG A 55 7.02 -23.78 21.59
C ARG A 55 7.77 -24.13 20.31
N ARG A 56 7.20 -23.86 19.13
CA ARG A 56 7.83 -24.12 17.83
C ARG A 56 9.10 -23.29 17.65
N ALA A 57 9.10 -22.04 18.11
CA ALA A 57 10.28 -21.18 18.11
C ALA A 57 11.45 -21.77 18.96
N GLY A 58 11.16 -22.71 19.85
CA GLY A 58 12.16 -23.39 20.68
C GLY A 58 12.07 -23.05 22.17
N TYR A 59 11.21 -22.11 22.56
CA TYR A 59 11.14 -21.52 23.89
C TYR A 59 10.11 -22.22 24.79
N LYS A 60 10.40 -23.47 25.16
CA LYS A 60 9.47 -24.33 25.96
C LYS A 60 9.10 -23.74 27.32
N GLU A 61 9.98 -23.01 27.94
CA GLU A 61 9.72 -22.36 29.25
C GLU A 61 8.70 -21.26 29.11
N PHE A 62 8.80 -20.45 28.06
CA PHE A 62 7.84 -19.39 27.75
C PHE A 62 6.49 -19.95 27.28
N GLU A 63 6.45 -21.13 26.63
CA GLU A 63 5.19 -21.84 26.34
C GLU A 63 4.39 -22.11 27.63
N VAL A 64 5.06 -22.59 28.67
CA VAL A 64 4.41 -22.88 29.97
C VAL A 64 3.87 -21.60 30.58
N ILE A 65 4.63 -20.52 30.56
CA ILE A 65 4.19 -19.19 31.04
C ILE A 65 2.97 -18.71 30.25
N ALA A 66 3.04 -18.72 28.91
CA ALA A 66 1.95 -18.28 28.03
C ALA A 66 0.63 -19.05 28.24
N LYS A 67 0.70 -20.30 28.73
CA LYS A 67 -0.47 -21.11 29.09
C LYS A 67 -1.01 -20.83 30.48
N SER A 68 -0.18 -20.32 31.40
CA SER A 68 -0.52 -20.11 32.81
C SER A 68 -0.97 -18.70 33.13
N VAL A 69 -0.61 -17.73 32.30
CA VAL A 69 -0.95 -16.32 32.48
C VAL A 69 -2.17 -15.97 31.60
N ASN A 70 -3.09 -15.20 32.17
CA ASN A 70 -4.16 -14.60 31.35
C ASN A 70 -3.57 -13.40 30.60
N LEU A 71 -3.51 -13.49 29.28
CA LEU A 71 -3.02 -12.45 28.38
C LEU A 71 -4.13 -11.75 27.60
N ASP A 72 -5.41 -12.01 27.94
CA ASP A 72 -6.54 -11.51 27.16
C ASP A 72 -6.54 -9.99 27.07
N ASP A 73 -6.35 -9.29 28.19
CA ASP A 73 -6.32 -7.81 28.23
C ASP A 73 -5.13 -7.24 27.43
N ASP A 74 -3.96 -7.86 27.51
CA ASP A 74 -2.76 -7.44 26.79
C ASP A 74 -2.95 -7.65 25.28
N ILE A 75 -3.51 -8.80 24.87
CA ILE A 75 -3.83 -9.09 23.48
C ILE A 75 -4.91 -8.14 22.95
N GLU A 76 -5.96 -7.87 23.70
CA GLU A 76 -7.00 -6.90 23.30
C GLU A 76 -6.41 -5.49 23.11
N ASN A 77 -5.52 -5.06 24.00
CA ASN A 77 -4.82 -3.79 23.86
C ASN A 77 -3.93 -3.75 22.62
N LEU A 78 -3.13 -4.79 22.40
CA LEU A 78 -2.29 -4.95 21.21
C LEU A 78 -3.13 -4.88 19.93
N VAL A 79 -4.24 -5.61 19.87
CA VAL A 79 -5.17 -5.64 18.71
C VAL A 79 -5.72 -4.25 18.43
N ARG A 80 -6.17 -3.54 19.48
CA ARG A 80 -6.72 -2.18 19.34
C ARG A 80 -5.68 -1.22 18.79
N GLU A 81 -4.46 -1.23 19.32
CA GLU A 81 -3.40 -0.33 18.89
C GLU A 81 -2.89 -0.68 17.49
N SER A 82 -2.69 -1.96 17.19
CA SER A 82 -2.27 -2.42 15.86
C SER A 82 -3.27 -2.03 14.76
N ARG A 83 -4.58 -2.19 15.01
CA ARG A 83 -5.62 -1.76 14.08
C ARG A 83 -5.64 -0.26 13.87
N LYS A 84 -5.49 0.54 14.94
CA LYS A 84 -5.39 2.00 14.82
C LYS A 84 -4.18 2.42 13.97
N MET A 85 -3.03 1.82 14.20
CA MET A 85 -1.81 2.11 13.42
C MET A 85 -2.01 1.72 11.95
N SER A 86 -2.51 0.53 11.68
CA SER A 86 -2.79 0.06 10.32
C SER A 86 -3.76 0.98 9.55
N VAL A 87 -4.86 1.39 10.20
CA VAL A 87 -5.83 2.32 9.59
C VAL A 87 -5.19 3.68 9.31
N ARG A 88 -4.44 4.23 10.27
CA ARG A 88 -3.77 5.51 10.11
C ARG A 88 -2.81 5.49 8.91
N ASP A 89 -1.96 4.47 8.83
CA ASP A 89 -0.95 4.37 7.78
C ASP A 89 -1.57 4.10 6.40
N ARG A 90 -2.67 3.35 6.33
CA ARG A 90 -3.43 3.12 5.09
C ARG A 90 -4.21 4.36 4.62
N ARG A 91 -4.62 5.24 5.54
CA ARG A 91 -5.37 6.46 5.24
C ARG A 91 -4.49 7.68 4.94
N THR A 92 -3.19 7.60 5.17
CA THR A 92 -2.30 8.72 4.91
C THR A 92 -2.13 8.90 3.40
N VAL A 93 -2.78 9.91 2.85
CA VAL A 93 -2.58 10.37 1.47
C VAL A 93 -1.60 11.52 1.51
N PHE A 94 -0.48 11.41 0.79
CA PHE A 94 0.62 12.38 0.82
C PHE A 94 0.59 13.35 -0.36
N HIS A 95 -0.58 13.79 -0.79
CA HIS A 95 -0.75 14.69 -1.94
C HIS A 95 -0.90 16.18 -1.56
N ASP A 96 -0.68 16.55 -0.31
CA ASP A 96 -0.88 17.90 0.25
C ASP A 96 0.41 18.69 0.48
N ARG A 97 1.50 18.27 -0.09
CA ARG A 97 2.84 18.91 0.06
C ARG A 97 3.12 20.03 -0.93
N GLY A 98 2.13 20.82 -1.26
CA GLY A 98 2.18 21.83 -2.32
C GLY A 98 1.88 21.26 -3.70
N GLU A 99 1.33 20.07 -3.75
CA GLU A 99 0.93 19.36 -4.94
C GLU A 99 -0.30 19.97 -5.60
N ALA A 100 -0.44 19.72 -6.88
CA ALA A 100 -1.64 20.06 -7.63
C ALA A 100 -2.65 18.90 -7.59
N ILE A 101 -3.93 19.25 -7.49
CA ILE A 101 -5.04 18.29 -7.62
C ILE A 101 -5.90 18.73 -8.78
N VAL A 102 -6.20 17.81 -9.69
CA VAL A 102 -7.03 18.04 -10.88
C VAL A 102 -8.25 17.15 -10.83
N ASP A 103 -9.43 17.75 -10.97
CA ASP A 103 -10.69 17.01 -11.11
C ASP A 103 -10.78 16.40 -12.51
N VAL A 104 -11.03 15.10 -12.59
CA VAL A 104 -11.21 14.38 -13.86
C VAL A 104 -12.56 13.66 -13.89
N GLY A 105 -13.51 14.11 -13.08
CA GLY A 105 -14.91 13.63 -13.04
C GLY A 105 -15.20 12.88 -11.75
N SER A 106 -15.42 11.56 -11.82
CA SER A 106 -15.70 10.75 -10.63
C SER A 106 -14.48 10.49 -9.75
N VAL A 107 -13.29 10.91 -10.19
CA VAL A 107 -12.04 10.82 -9.45
C VAL A 107 -11.25 12.12 -9.63
N LYS A 108 -10.22 12.31 -8.79
CA LYS A 108 -9.25 13.40 -8.91
C LYS A 108 -7.87 12.81 -9.15
N ILE A 109 -6.99 13.56 -9.77
CA ILE A 109 -5.57 13.20 -9.91
C ILE A 109 -4.74 14.17 -9.08
N GLY A 110 -4.13 13.66 -8.02
CA GLY A 110 -3.08 14.34 -7.27
C GLY A 110 -1.74 14.21 -8.00
N ILE A 111 -0.94 15.27 -8.01
CA ILE A 111 0.35 15.32 -8.70
C ILE A 111 1.37 15.85 -7.72
N GLU A 112 2.44 15.11 -7.46
CA GLU A 112 3.56 15.58 -6.66
C GLU A 112 4.90 15.18 -7.26
N TYR A 113 5.97 15.93 -6.94
CA TYR A 113 7.32 15.48 -7.18
C TYR A 113 7.94 14.97 -5.88
N ARG A 114 8.20 13.66 -5.84
CA ARG A 114 8.74 12.98 -4.66
C ARG A 114 10.25 12.88 -4.74
N LYS A 115 10.92 13.25 -3.63
CA LYS A 115 12.37 13.02 -3.43
C LYS A 115 12.53 12.01 -2.31
N LEU A 116 13.00 10.84 -2.66
CA LEU A 116 13.32 9.74 -1.74
C LEU A 116 14.84 9.64 -1.58
N ALA A 117 15.30 8.86 -0.61
CA ALA A 117 16.74 8.71 -0.35
C ALA A 117 17.54 8.22 -1.57
N ASN A 118 16.96 7.34 -2.39
CA ASN A 118 17.64 6.68 -3.52
C ASN A 118 16.88 6.81 -4.85
N ASP A 119 15.78 7.58 -4.89
CA ASP A 119 14.97 7.74 -6.09
C ASP A 119 14.16 9.04 -6.04
N GLU A 120 13.74 9.51 -7.19
CA GLU A 120 12.90 10.70 -7.30
C GLU A 120 12.09 10.68 -8.61
N GLY A 121 11.01 11.43 -8.65
CA GLY A 121 10.18 11.58 -9.83
C GLY A 121 8.76 12.02 -9.52
N ILE A 122 7.95 12.13 -10.56
CA ILE A 122 6.53 12.46 -10.44
C ILE A 122 5.78 11.23 -9.89
N ALA A 123 4.92 11.47 -8.91
CA ALA A 123 3.88 10.55 -8.49
C ALA A 123 2.50 11.09 -8.91
N LEU A 124 1.67 10.21 -9.47
CA LEU A 124 0.28 10.50 -9.82
C LEU A 124 -0.62 9.64 -8.94
N HIS A 125 -1.51 10.28 -8.18
CA HIS A 125 -2.43 9.65 -7.26
C HIS A 125 -3.84 9.74 -7.81
N VAL A 126 -4.49 8.62 -8.10
CA VAL A 126 -5.91 8.58 -8.45
C VAL A 126 -6.71 8.51 -7.15
N LEU A 127 -7.45 9.56 -6.85
CA LEU A 127 -8.20 9.75 -5.62
C LEU A 127 -9.70 9.60 -5.90
N GLY A 128 -10.41 8.94 -5.01
CA GLY A 128 -11.86 8.80 -5.07
C GLY A 128 -12.47 8.83 -3.68
N ASP A 129 -13.79 9.03 -3.61
CA ASP A 129 -14.54 9.00 -2.37
C ASP A 129 -15.09 7.59 -2.14
N GLU A 130 -14.74 6.97 -1.04
CA GLU A 130 -15.28 5.71 -0.55
C GLU A 130 -15.90 5.97 0.82
N ASP A 131 -17.20 5.81 0.92
CA ASP A 131 -17.97 6.00 2.16
C ASP A 131 -17.80 7.39 2.82
N GLY A 132 -17.61 8.44 2.00
CA GLY A 132 -17.42 9.82 2.47
C GLY A 132 -15.99 10.15 2.88
N GLU A 133 -15.03 9.27 2.61
CA GLU A 133 -13.60 9.50 2.80
C GLU A 133 -12.86 9.50 1.45
N GLU A 134 -12.06 10.55 1.20
CA GLU A 134 -11.17 10.55 0.04
C GLU A 134 -10.03 9.57 0.26
N ILE A 135 -9.93 8.57 -0.61
CA ILE A 135 -8.87 7.56 -0.57
C ILE A 135 -8.12 7.48 -1.89
N GLU A 136 -6.94 6.91 -1.82
CA GLU A 136 -6.10 6.64 -2.96
C GLU A 136 -6.44 5.29 -3.60
N LEU A 137 -6.97 5.32 -4.82
CA LEU A 137 -7.44 4.13 -5.55
C LEU A 137 -6.34 3.46 -6.34
N LEU A 138 -5.49 4.28 -6.98
CA LEU A 138 -4.31 3.86 -7.76
C LEU A 138 -3.19 4.88 -7.54
N THR A 139 -1.94 4.43 -7.68
CA THR A 139 -0.77 5.31 -7.67
C THR A 139 0.17 4.95 -8.82
N PHE A 140 0.78 5.94 -9.43
CA PHE A 140 1.84 5.78 -10.42
C PHE A 140 3.08 6.51 -9.93
N ASP A 141 4.06 5.77 -9.45
CA ASP A 141 5.36 6.29 -9.04
C ASP A 141 6.32 6.28 -10.25
N CYS A 142 6.30 7.39 -11.01
CA CYS A 142 7.09 7.55 -12.24
C CYS A 142 8.55 7.93 -11.93
N PHE A 143 9.19 7.15 -11.08
CA PHE A 143 10.52 7.41 -10.55
C PHE A 143 11.65 7.10 -11.55
N LYS A 144 12.83 7.67 -11.33
CA LYS A 144 13.99 7.54 -12.20
C LYS A 144 14.57 6.13 -12.20
N ASN A 145 14.68 5.49 -11.03
CA ASN A 145 15.40 4.22 -10.89
C ASN A 145 14.45 3.01 -10.82
N ALA A 146 13.41 3.10 -9.99
CA ALA A 146 12.48 2.00 -9.77
C ALA A 146 11.01 2.44 -10.02
N PRO A 147 10.65 2.81 -11.27
CA PRO A 147 9.29 3.20 -11.57
C PRO A 147 8.33 2.03 -11.40
N HIS A 148 7.19 2.32 -10.80
CA HIS A 148 6.16 1.31 -10.54
C HIS A 148 4.78 1.95 -10.39
N TYR A 149 3.76 1.12 -10.31
CA TYR A 149 2.40 1.57 -10.03
C TYR A 149 1.69 0.59 -9.10
N HIS A 150 0.64 1.07 -8.43
CA HIS A 150 -0.10 0.31 -7.44
C HIS A 150 -1.57 0.21 -7.81
N TYR A 151 -2.12 -0.98 -7.66
CA TYR A 151 -3.56 -1.21 -7.56
C TYR A 151 -3.97 -1.24 -6.10
N GLY A 152 -4.93 -0.39 -5.74
CA GLY A 152 -5.47 -0.33 -4.39
C GLY A 152 -4.40 -0.09 -3.31
N PRO A 153 -3.64 1.01 -3.34
CA PRO A 153 -2.56 1.27 -2.37
C PRO A 153 -3.06 1.29 -0.91
N ARG A 154 -4.37 1.56 -0.72
CA ARG A 154 -5.01 1.55 0.60
C ARG A 154 -5.78 0.26 0.90
N SER A 155 -5.62 -0.77 0.08
CA SER A 155 -6.27 -2.07 0.24
C SER A 155 -5.26 -3.21 0.01
N LYS A 156 -5.26 -3.81 -1.18
CA LYS A 156 -4.36 -4.92 -1.52
C LYS A 156 -2.92 -4.48 -1.82
N ASN A 157 -2.71 -3.22 -2.11
CA ASN A 157 -1.42 -2.59 -2.46
C ASN A 157 -0.58 -3.42 -3.45
N GLN A 158 -1.21 -3.88 -4.52
CA GLN A 158 -0.51 -4.67 -5.54
C GLN A 158 0.44 -3.78 -6.32
N ARG A 159 1.74 -3.92 -6.09
CA ARG A 159 2.81 -3.16 -6.76
C ARG A 159 3.28 -3.88 -8.03
N LEU A 160 3.41 -3.13 -9.13
CA LEU A 160 3.94 -3.63 -10.40
C LEU A 160 5.06 -2.71 -10.90
N TYR A 161 6.25 -3.25 -11.02
CA TYR A 161 7.41 -2.51 -11.52
C TYR A 161 7.40 -2.40 -13.04
N LEU A 162 7.89 -1.27 -13.54
CA LEU A 162 8.06 -1.01 -14.97
C LEU A 162 9.50 -1.31 -15.38
N ASP A 163 9.65 -2.09 -16.42
CA ASP A 163 10.95 -2.30 -17.06
C ASP A 163 11.32 -1.05 -17.88
N ARG A 164 12.37 -0.35 -17.47
CA ARG A 164 12.87 0.87 -18.13
C ARG A 164 13.34 0.64 -19.57
N THR A 165 13.64 -0.59 -19.94
CA THR A 165 13.98 -0.95 -21.33
C THR A 165 12.74 -0.93 -22.23
N VAL A 166 11.60 -1.32 -21.66
CA VAL A 166 10.29 -1.34 -22.36
C VAL A 166 9.56 -0.02 -22.22
N VAL A 167 9.68 0.62 -21.06
CA VAL A 167 9.05 1.89 -20.70
C VAL A 167 10.15 2.92 -20.37
N PRO A 168 10.80 3.52 -21.39
CA PRO A 168 11.92 4.45 -21.14
C PRO A 168 11.52 5.73 -20.41
N ASN A 169 10.28 6.20 -20.59
CA ASN A 169 9.74 7.34 -19.85
C ASN A 169 8.45 6.93 -19.09
N PRO A 170 8.54 6.65 -17.79
CA PRO A 170 7.40 6.20 -16.98
C PRO A 170 6.28 7.24 -16.89
N LEU A 171 6.59 8.54 -16.80
CA LEU A 171 5.58 9.59 -16.74
C LEU A 171 4.77 9.67 -18.04
N ILE A 172 5.43 9.73 -19.17
CA ILE A 172 4.75 9.75 -20.47
C ILE A 172 3.90 8.48 -20.67
N TRP A 173 4.43 7.33 -20.27
CA TRP A 173 3.67 6.07 -20.31
C TRP A 173 2.40 6.13 -19.44
N ALA A 174 2.50 6.58 -18.20
CA ALA A 174 1.36 6.70 -17.29
C ALA A 174 0.30 7.67 -17.83
N LEU A 175 0.74 8.84 -18.32
CA LEU A 175 -0.15 9.84 -18.93
C LEU A 175 -0.87 9.28 -20.16
N HIS A 176 -0.17 8.59 -21.06
CA HIS A 176 -0.78 7.95 -22.22
C HIS A 176 -1.79 6.87 -21.82
N LEU A 177 -1.48 6.07 -20.82
CA LEU A 177 -2.35 5.01 -20.33
C LEU A 177 -3.66 5.61 -19.74
N LEU A 178 -3.56 6.65 -18.93
CA LEU A 178 -4.70 7.33 -18.33
C LEU A 178 -5.55 8.07 -19.38
N LYS A 179 -4.92 8.82 -20.29
CA LYS A 179 -5.59 9.49 -21.41
C LYS A 179 -6.21 8.49 -22.41
N GLY A 180 -5.59 7.35 -22.60
CA GLY A 180 -6.05 6.30 -23.52
C GLY A 180 -7.24 5.49 -23.02
N GLY A 181 -7.90 5.90 -21.93
CA GLY A 181 -9.12 5.29 -21.43
C GLY A 181 -8.90 3.98 -20.63
N LYS A 182 -7.66 3.68 -20.22
CA LYS A 182 -7.38 2.49 -19.41
C LYS A 182 -7.74 2.67 -17.92
N LEU A 183 -8.00 3.90 -17.47
CA LEU A 183 -8.32 4.18 -16.07
C LEU A 183 -9.52 3.37 -15.58
N ALA A 184 -10.60 3.28 -16.36
CA ALA A 184 -11.78 2.48 -15.99
C ALA A 184 -11.41 1.01 -15.70
N ALA A 185 -10.70 0.36 -16.61
CA ALA A 185 -10.29 -1.02 -16.45
C ALA A 185 -9.32 -1.22 -15.26
N MET A 186 -8.50 -0.22 -14.98
CA MET A 186 -7.59 -0.25 -13.83
C MET A 186 -8.34 -0.12 -12.51
N LEU A 187 -9.33 0.78 -12.44
CA LEU A 187 -10.21 0.92 -11.27
C LEU A 187 -11.02 -0.36 -11.02
N GLU A 188 -11.58 -0.98 -12.07
CA GLU A 188 -12.26 -2.27 -11.95
C GLU A 188 -11.33 -3.37 -11.39
N ARG A 189 -10.11 -3.45 -11.90
CA ARG A 189 -9.10 -4.41 -11.41
C ARG A 189 -8.73 -4.15 -9.95
N ALA A 190 -8.66 -2.90 -9.53
CA ALA A 190 -8.39 -2.51 -8.15
C ALA A 190 -9.58 -2.81 -7.21
N GLY A 191 -10.76 -3.10 -7.75
CA GLY A 191 -11.99 -3.37 -7.00
C GLY A 191 -13.00 -2.21 -6.95
N TYR A 192 -12.67 -1.06 -7.54
CA TYR A 192 -13.46 0.17 -7.50
C TYR A 192 -14.38 0.31 -8.73
N LYS A 193 -15.30 -0.64 -8.88
CA LYS A 193 -16.20 -0.73 -10.06
C LYS A 193 -17.12 0.49 -10.20
N GLU A 194 -17.60 1.04 -9.09
CA GLU A 194 -18.48 2.20 -9.13
C GLU A 194 -17.78 3.45 -9.67
N HIS A 195 -16.53 3.68 -9.27
CA HIS A 195 -15.73 4.78 -9.82
C HIS A 195 -15.49 4.59 -11.32
N ALA A 196 -15.17 3.37 -11.74
CA ALA A 196 -14.96 3.04 -13.15
C ALA A 196 -16.20 3.35 -14.01
N GLN A 197 -17.40 3.02 -13.52
CA GLN A 197 -18.67 3.24 -14.23
C GLN A 197 -19.09 4.72 -14.28
N LYS A 198 -18.66 5.51 -13.29
CA LYS A 198 -18.98 6.94 -13.20
C LYS A 198 -18.02 7.83 -14.01
N LEU A 199 -16.94 7.26 -14.59
CA LEU A 199 -16.01 8.02 -15.42
C LEU A 199 -16.67 8.57 -16.68
N ASN A 200 -16.50 9.88 -16.91
CA ASN A 200 -16.98 10.56 -18.10
C ASN A 200 -15.81 10.86 -19.05
N PRO A 201 -15.73 10.24 -20.24
CA PRO A 201 -14.60 10.43 -21.16
C PRO A 201 -14.36 11.89 -21.56
N ALA A 202 -15.41 12.70 -21.73
CA ALA A 202 -15.28 14.11 -22.12
C ALA A 202 -14.64 14.95 -21.00
N VAL A 203 -15.03 14.72 -19.74
CA VAL A 203 -14.45 15.40 -18.57
C VAL A 203 -13.01 14.95 -18.39
N MET A 204 -12.73 13.65 -18.56
CA MET A 204 -11.39 13.08 -18.47
C MET A 204 -10.41 13.71 -19.47
N VAL A 205 -10.80 13.90 -20.71
CA VAL A 205 -9.93 14.52 -21.74
C VAL A 205 -9.45 15.89 -21.32
N HIS A 206 -10.37 16.73 -20.79
CA HIS A 206 -10.02 18.07 -20.34
C HIS A 206 -9.10 18.03 -19.11
N GLY A 207 -9.48 17.30 -18.06
CA GLY A 207 -8.70 17.19 -16.82
C GLY A 207 -7.32 16.55 -17.07
N MET A 208 -7.25 15.50 -17.87
CA MET A 208 -5.97 14.86 -18.20
C MET A 208 -5.01 15.72 -19.00
N THR A 209 -5.51 16.72 -19.75
CA THR A 209 -4.66 17.74 -20.39
C THR A 209 -4.02 18.65 -19.35
N GLN A 210 -4.75 19.02 -18.30
CA GLN A 210 -4.20 19.78 -17.18
C GLN A 210 -3.18 18.95 -16.38
N VAL A 211 -3.51 17.68 -16.08
CA VAL A 211 -2.60 16.76 -15.40
C VAL A 211 -1.26 16.68 -16.14
N GLU A 212 -1.29 16.51 -17.46
CA GLU A 212 -0.09 16.44 -18.29
C GLU A 212 0.74 17.74 -18.20
N SER A 213 0.11 18.92 -18.38
CA SER A 213 0.81 20.21 -18.32
C SER A 213 1.50 20.38 -16.96
N ILE A 214 0.76 20.18 -15.86
CA ILE A 214 1.30 20.36 -14.51
C ILE A 214 2.42 19.36 -14.22
N SER A 215 2.25 18.09 -14.59
CA SER A 215 3.26 17.05 -14.37
C SER A 215 4.57 17.36 -15.11
N MET A 216 4.48 17.78 -16.35
CA MET A 216 5.66 18.12 -17.17
C MET A 216 6.36 19.36 -16.66
N GLU A 217 5.63 20.40 -16.23
CA GLU A 217 6.20 21.60 -15.62
C GLU A 217 6.91 21.27 -14.30
N MET A 218 6.28 20.45 -13.45
CA MET A 218 6.83 20.02 -12.16
C MET A 218 8.08 19.16 -12.36
N GLU A 219 8.06 18.22 -13.30
CA GLU A 219 9.24 17.41 -13.65
C GLU A 219 10.39 18.28 -14.11
N LYS A 220 10.13 19.24 -15.03
CA LYS A 220 11.14 20.19 -15.54
C LYS A 220 11.73 21.06 -14.43
N ALA A 221 10.91 21.56 -13.51
CA ALA A 221 11.36 22.40 -12.40
C ALA A 221 12.28 21.65 -11.42
N ASN A 222 12.18 20.32 -11.33
CA ASN A 222 12.96 19.49 -10.42
C ASN A 222 14.08 18.68 -11.12
N SER A 223 14.22 18.78 -12.44
CA SER A 223 15.25 18.06 -13.22
C SER A 223 16.58 18.81 -13.35
N ASN A 224 16.77 19.90 -12.60
CA ASN A 224 17.99 20.74 -12.59
C ASN A 224 18.91 20.39 -11.42
#